data_e56441a1f83fc5347d5b5bd21269f53f
#
_entry.id   e56441a1f83fc5347d5b5bd21269f53f
#
_cell.length_a   1.000
_cell.length_b   1.000
_cell.length_c   1.000
_cell.angle_alpha   90.00
_cell.angle_beta   90.00
_cell.angle_gamma   90.00
#
_symmetry.space_group_name_H-M   'P 1'
#
loop_
_entity.id
_entity.type
_entity.pdbx_description
1 polymer ?
#
loop_
_entity_poly.entity_id
_entity_poly.type
_entity_poly.pdbx_seq_one_letter_code
_entity_poly.pdbx_strand_id
1 'polypeptide(L)'
;SESDPALNFHTEIVPLAGSLDKEREDPDAHLAEVNTVLIGNDLALATFPGEFFVEHGLNLKAGSRIKNTFFIGYCNDRLRYFPTIKACAEGGYGAASATQVEVGAGERLVNRAIINLHYQADLIQP
;
A
#
# COMPACT_ATOMS: atom_id res chain seq x y z
N SER A 1 -25.09 -19.24 4.00
CA SER A 1 -24.72 -20.52 3.41
C SER A 1 -23.25 -20.83 3.63
N GLU A 2 -22.92 -22.06 3.81
CA GLU A 2 -21.54 -22.51 3.95
C GLU A 2 -20.69 -22.23 2.70
N SER A 3 -21.34 -22.06 1.55
CA SER A 3 -20.67 -21.74 0.31
C SER A 3 -20.38 -20.25 0.14
N ASP A 4 -20.98 -19.39 0.97
CA ASP A 4 -20.76 -17.95 0.87
C ASP A 4 -19.48 -17.57 1.61
N PRO A 5 -18.50 -16.97 0.90
CA PRO A 5 -17.29 -16.54 1.57
C PRO A 5 -17.58 -15.36 2.50
N ALA A 6 -16.94 -15.34 3.65
CA ALA A 6 -16.96 -14.20 4.53
C ALA A 6 -16.20 -13.02 3.90
N LEU A 7 -16.73 -11.82 4.06
CA LEU A 7 -16.07 -10.57 3.66
C LEU A 7 -15.51 -9.89 4.90
N ASN A 8 -14.24 -9.51 4.86
CA ASN A 8 -13.57 -8.82 5.94
C ASN A 8 -12.84 -7.60 5.36
N PHE A 9 -13.31 -6.41 5.73
CA PHE A 9 -12.75 -5.13 5.30
C PHE A 9 -11.95 -4.49 6.41
N HIS A 10 -10.85 -3.85 6.05
CA HIS A 10 -10.09 -3.01 6.97
C HIS A 10 -9.57 -1.79 6.23
N THR A 11 -9.67 -0.63 6.86
CA THR A 11 -9.12 0.63 6.36
C THR A 11 -8.11 1.16 7.35
N GLU A 12 -6.96 1.54 6.86
CA GLU A 12 -5.95 2.24 7.66
C GLU A 12 -5.58 3.55 6.97
N ILE A 13 -5.55 4.64 7.75
CA ILE A 13 -4.99 5.91 7.29
C ILE A 13 -3.55 5.97 7.76
N VAL A 14 -2.62 6.04 6.80
CA VAL A 14 -1.19 6.08 7.08
C VAL A 14 -0.68 7.48 6.80
N PRO A 15 -0.21 8.21 7.80
CA PRO A 15 0.39 9.52 7.58
C PRO A 15 1.76 9.39 6.92
N LEU A 16 2.04 10.27 5.97
CA LEU A 16 3.28 10.33 5.21
C LEU A 16 3.80 11.75 5.19
N ALA A 17 5.10 11.91 5.34
CA ALA A 17 5.75 13.18 5.03
C ALA A 17 5.77 13.40 3.52
N GLY A 18 5.92 14.66 3.10
CA GLY A 18 6.01 15.00 1.70
C GLY A 18 7.44 15.01 1.19
N SER A 19 7.57 15.10 -0.14
CA SER A 19 8.87 15.23 -0.80
C SER A 19 9.29 16.70 -0.98
N LEU A 20 8.34 17.64 -0.90
CA LEU A 20 8.61 19.05 -1.05
C LEU A 20 9.19 19.64 0.24
N ASP A 21 10.02 20.67 0.11
CA ASP A 21 10.76 21.25 1.25
C ASP A 21 9.87 21.61 2.44
N LYS A 22 8.67 22.14 2.18
CA LYS A 22 7.72 22.52 3.25
C LYS A 22 7.11 21.34 3.97
N GLU A 23 7.17 20.15 3.38
CA GLU A 23 6.44 18.98 3.84
C GLU A 23 7.36 17.88 4.38
N ARG A 24 8.69 18.02 4.20
CA ARG A 24 9.67 16.99 4.61
C ARG A 24 9.68 16.74 6.10
N GLU A 25 9.43 17.79 6.88
CA GLU A 25 9.45 17.74 8.34
C GLU A 25 8.04 17.57 8.92
N ASP A 26 7.02 17.51 8.07
CA ASP A 26 5.65 17.28 8.48
C ASP A 26 5.28 15.82 8.26
N PRO A 27 5.21 15.02 9.34
CA PRO A 27 4.89 13.58 9.21
C PRO A 27 3.46 13.32 8.74
N ASP A 28 2.60 14.33 8.76
CA ASP A 28 1.19 14.23 8.39
C ASP A 28 0.87 15.02 7.12
N ALA A 29 1.87 15.39 6.32
CA ALA A 29 1.67 16.17 5.09
C ALA A 29 0.67 15.52 4.13
N HIS A 30 0.68 14.19 4.07
CA HIS A 30 -0.27 13.41 3.29
C HIS A 30 -0.86 12.29 4.13
N LEU A 31 -2.16 12.06 3.98
CA LEU A 31 -2.85 10.95 4.65
C LEU A 31 -3.23 9.92 3.59
N ALA A 32 -2.56 8.78 3.61
CA ALA A 32 -2.77 7.74 2.63
C ALA A 32 -3.77 6.70 3.14
N GLU A 33 -4.84 6.46 2.39
CA GLU A 33 -5.82 5.45 2.73
C GLU A 33 -5.44 4.10 2.11
N VAL A 34 -5.22 3.10 2.93
CA VAL A 34 -4.95 1.73 2.51
C VAL A 34 -6.13 0.87 2.94
N ASN A 35 -6.76 0.22 1.97
CA ASN A 35 -7.87 -0.70 2.23
C ASN A 35 -7.42 -2.12 1.94
N THR A 36 -7.77 -3.01 2.82
CA THR A 36 -7.50 -4.44 2.64
C THR A 36 -8.80 -5.22 2.79
N VAL A 37 -9.05 -6.10 1.85
CA VAL A 37 -10.26 -6.92 1.80
C VAL A 37 -9.85 -8.37 1.72
N LEU A 38 -10.31 -9.15 2.69
CA LEU A 38 -10.16 -10.60 2.67
C LEU A 38 -11.51 -11.23 2.33
N ILE A 39 -11.53 -12.06 1.31
CA ILE A 39 -12.73 -12.79 0.86
C ILE A 39 -12.49 -14.27 1.09
N GLY A 40 -13.19 -14.85 2.04
CA GLY A 40 -12.88 -16.19 2.52
C GLY A 40 -11.50 -16.24 3.13
N ASN A 41 -10.73 -17.25 2.80
CA ASN A 41 -9.37 -17.45 3.35
C ASN A 41 -8.27 -17.38 2.28
N ASP A 42 -8.62 -17.25 1.01
CA ASP A 42 -7.67 -17.41 -0.08
C ASP A 42 -7.68 -16.31 -1.13
N LEU A 43 -8.49 -15.26 -0.96
CA LEU A 43 -8.53 -14.13 -1.87
C LEU A 43 -8.39 -12.83 -1.08
N ALA A 44 -7.41 -12.04 -1.44
CA ALA A 44 -7.15 -10.74 -0.83
C ALA A 44 -6.99 -9.64 -1.87
N LEU A 45 -7.50 -8.46 -1.54
CA LEU A 45 -7.32 -7.24 -2.32
C LEU A 45 -6.70 -6.19 -1.42
N ALA A 46 -5.72 -5.46 -1.93
CA ALA A 46 -5.17 -4.29 -1.26
C ALA A 46 -5.23 -3.09 -2.20
N THR A 47 -5.79 -1.98 -1.72
CA THR A 47 -5.96 -0.77 -2.52
C THR A 47 -5.11 0.36 -1.98
N PHE A 48 -4.56 1.16 -2.90
CA PHE A 48 -3.58 2.20 -2.59
C PHE A 48 -3.93 3.50 -3.33
N PRO A 49 -3.56 4.67 -2.77
CA PRO A 49 -4.04 5.97 -3.26
C PRO A 49 -3.15 6.63 -4.31
N GLY A 50 -2.51 5.89 -5.18
CA GLY A 50 -1.65 6.48 -6.20
C GLY A 50 -1.15 5.50 -7.22
N GLU A 51 -0.22 5.96 -8.05
CA GLU A 51 0.42 5.13 -9.07
C GLU A 51 1.71 4.52 -8.51
N PHE A 52 1.65 3.25 -8.19
CA PHE A 52 2.76 2.52 -7.61
C PHE A 52 3.61 1.88 -8.71
N PHE A 53 4.91 1.89 -8.54
CA PHE A 53 5.81 1.13 -9.41
C PHE A 53 5.49 -0.37 -9.30
N VAL A 54 5.65 -1.07 -10.39
CA VAL A 54 5.24 -2.48 -10.51
C VAL A 54 5.86 -3.39 -9.44
N GLU A 55 7.05 -3.08 -8.98
CA GLU A 55 7.76 -3.83 -7.95
C GLU A 55 6.99 -3.86 -6.64
N HIS A 56 6.21 -2.82 -6.33
CA HIS A 56 5.35 -2.79 -5.14
C HIS A 56 4.28 -3.87 -5.19
N GLY A 57 3.67 -4.06 -6.36
CA GLY A 57 2.68 -5.13 -6.56
C GLY A 57 3.30 -6.52 -6.43
N LEU A 58 4.50 -6.69 -6.98
CA LEU A 58 5.25 -7.93 -6.84
C LEU A 58 5.63 -8.19 -5.37
N ASN A 59 6.03 -7.16 -4.64
CA ASN A 59 6.38 -7.27 -3.23
C ASN A 59 5.16 -7.60 -2.36
N LEU A 60 4.00 -7.02 -2.66
CA LEU A 60 2.76 -7.37 -1.98
C LEU A 60 2.45 -8.86 -2.14
N LYS A 61 2.51 -9.35 -3.36
CA LYS A 61 2.22 -10.76 -3.66
C LYS A 61 3.24 -11.69 -3.01
N ALA A 62 4.53 -11.32 -3.05
CA ALA A 62 5.59 -12.12 -2.44
C ALA A 62 5.49 -12.15 -0.91
N GLY A 63 5.10 -11.03 -0.29
CA GLY A 63 4.99 -10.91 1.16
C GLY A 63 3.69 -11.45 1.74
N SER A 64 2.65 -11.58 0.93
CA SER A 64 1.35 -12.10 1.38
C SER A 64 1.34 -13.63 1.41
N ARG A 65 0.86 -14.19 2.50
CA ARG A 65 0.64 -15.63 2.64
C ARG A 65 -0.74 -16.06 2.16
N ILE A 66 -1.56 -15.11 1.71
CA ILE A 66 -2.87 -15.41 1.17
C ILE A 66 -2.69 -15.81 -0.30
N LYS A 67 -3.28 -16.92 -0.69
CA LYS A 67 -3.03 -17.58 -1.98
C LYS A 67 -3.18 -16.66 -3.19
N ASN A 68 -4.26 -15.88 -3.23
CA ASN A 68 -4.55 -14.95 -4.32
C ASN A 68 -4.61 -13.54 -3.76
N THR A 69 -3.56 -12.77 -3.99
CA THR A 69 -3.47 -11.39 -3.50
C THR A 69 -3.33 -10.44 -4.69
N PHE A 70 -4.21 -9.43 -4.76
CA PHE A 70 -4.25 -8.47 -5.84
C PHE A 70 -3.95 -7.06 -5.33
N PHE A 71 -3.18 -6.34 -6.12
CA PHE A 71 -2.81 -4.94 -5.88
C PHE A 71 -3.65 -4.04 -6.77
N ILE A 72 -4.29 -3.02 -6.18
CA ILE A 72 -5.11 -2.05 -6.93
C ILE A 72 -4.63 -0.64 -6.58
N GLY A 73 -4.10 0.06 -7.57
CA GLY A 73 -3.69 1.46 -7.43
C GLY A 73 -4.82 2.44 -7.73
N TYR A 74 -4.55 3.73 -7.53
CA TYR A 74 -5.48 4.83 -7.80
C TYR A 74 -6.82 4.76 -7.06
N CYS A 75 -6.85 4.15 -5.90
CA CYS A 75 -8.08 4.04 -5.14
C CYS A 75 -8.20 5.15 -4.11
N ASN A 76 -9.35 5.84 -4.09
CA ASN A 76 -9.78 6.79 -3.06
C ASN A 76 -9.00 8.10 -2.95
N ASP A 77 -7.86 8.25 -3.61
CA ASP A 77 -7.05 9.46 -3.61
C ASP A 77 -6.04 9.44 -4.76
N ARG A 78 -5.36 10.58 -4.97
CA ARG A 78 -4.37 10.75 -6.03
C ARG A 78 -3.08 11.32 -5.46
N LEU A 79 -2.31 10.51 -4.79
CA LEU A 79 -1.02 10.90 -4.27
C LEU A 79 0.13 10.76 -5.29
N ARG A 80 -0.20 10.73 -6.59
CA ARG A 80 0.73 10.64 -7.72
C ARG A 80 1.57 9.36 -7.66
N TYR A 81 2.86 9.44 -7.97
CA TYR A 81 3.71 8.25 -8.06
C TYR A 81 4.27 7.81 -6.72
N PHE A 82 4.28 6.51 -6.50
CA PHE A 82 4.93 5.86 -5.37
C PHE A 82 6.08 5.00 -5.90
N PRO A 83 7.29 5.58 -6.04
CA PRO A 83 8.44 4.81 -6.49
C PRO A 83 8.96 3.89 -5.40
N THR A 84 9.80 2.92 -5.79
CA THR A 84 10.57 2.16 -4.81
C THR A 84 11.74 2.99 -4.31
N ILE A 85 12.32 2.59 -3.18
CA ILE A 85 13.55 3.21 -2.65
C ILE A 85 14.66 3.14 -3.70
N LYS A 86 14.81 2.00 -4.35
CA LYS A 86 15.80 1.80 -5.42
C LYS A 86 15.58 2.77 -6.57
N ALA A 87 14.34 2.92 -7.03
CA ALA A 87 14.01 3.84 -8.12
C ALA A 87 14.29 5.30 -7.74
N CYS A 88 14.06 5.68 -6.48
CA CYS A 88 14.42 7.02 -5.99
C CYS A 88 15.93 7.28 -6.10
N ALA A 89 16.75 6.28 -5.82
CA ALA A 89 18.20 6.39 -5.95
C ALA A 89 18.68 6.47 -7.40
N GLU A 90 17.94 5.84 -8.31
CA GLU A 90 18.25 5.87 -9.75
C GLU A 90 17.76 7.13 -10.46
N GLY A 91 16.69 7.77 -9.92
CA GLY A 91 16.09 8.97 -10.50
C GLY A 91 15.11 8.65 -11.64
N GLY A 92 14.71 9.70 -12.35
CA GLY A 92 13.76 9.60 -13.45
C GLY A 92 12.42 10.24 -13.13
N TYR A 93 11.52 10.27 -14.11
CA TYR A 93 10.27 11.04 -14.01
C TYR A 93 9.40 10.63 -12.82
N GLY A 94 9.03 9.38 -12.73
CA GLY A 94 8.12 8.91 -11.67
C GLY A 94 8.77 8.91 -10.28
N ALA A 95 10.10 8.81 -10.21
CA ALA A 95 10.81 8.75 -8.94
C ALA A 95 11.28 10.11 -8.43
N ALA A 96 11.60 11.03 -9.33
CA ALA A 96 12.18 12.32 -8.96
C ALA A 96 11.26 13.51 -9.18
N SER A 97 10.46 13.50 -10.25
CA SER A 97 9.69 14.68 -10.68
C SER A 97 8.20 14.59 -10.39
N ALA A 98 7.65 13.40 -10.32
CA ALA A 98 6.20 13.19 -10.20
C ALA A 98 5.77 12.60 -8.86
N THR A 99 6.68 12.43 -7.91
CA THR A 99 6.35 11.99 -6.56
C THR A 99 6.09 13.18 -5.64
N GLN A 100 5.15 13.02 -4.71
CA GLN A 100 4.81 14.02 -3.69
C GLN A 100 5.08 13.52 -2.27
N VAL A 101 5.47 12.27 -2.12
CA VAL A 101 5.59 11.61 -0.82
C VAL A 101 7.06 11.31 -0.50
N GLU A 102 7.31 11.08 0.78
CA GLU A 102 8.66 10.73 1.28
C GLU A 102 9.20 9.47 0.62
N VAL A 103 10.52 9.34 0.55
CA VAL A 103 11.19 8.12 0.09
C VAL A 103 10.81 6.97 1.01
N GLY A 104 10.46 5.82 0.41
CA GLY A 104 10.05 4.64 1.19
C GLY A 104 8.56 4.60 1.49
N ALA A 105 7.78 5.61 1.08
CA ALA A 105 6.34 5.63 1.33
C ALA A 105 5.63 4.41 0.72
N GLY A 106 5.99 4.04 -0.52
CA GLY A 106 5.39 2.89 -1.18
C GLY A 106 5.62 1.60 -0.41
N GLU A 107 6.86 1.35 0.00
CA GLU A 107 7.21 0.18 0.81
C GLU A 107 6.46 0.16 2.14
N ARG A 108 6.33 1.33 2.77
CA ARG A 108 5.60 1.45 4.03
C ARG A 108 4.13 1.07 3.87
N LEU A 109 3.46 1.56 2.82
CA LEU A 109 2.05 1.24 2.58
C LEU A 109 1.86 -0.24 2.25
N VAL A 110 2.74 -0.81 1.43
CA VAL A 110 2.69 -2.24 1.11
C VAL A 110 2.87 -3.10 2.37
N ASN A 111 3.82 -2.75 3.22
CA ASN A 111 4.03 -3.46 4.48
C ASN A 111 2.81 -3.37 5.39
N ARG A 112 2.17 -2.19 5.48
CA ARG A 112 0.93 -2.05 6.25
C ARG A 112 -0.18 -2.93 5.70
N ALA A 113 -0.32 -2.99 4.39
CA ALA A 113 -1.33 -3.86 3.75
C ALA A 113 -1.07 -5.34 4.08
N ILE A 114 0.17 -5.79 4.00
CA ILE A 114 0.54 -7.17 4.33
C ILE A 114 0.21 -7.49 5.79
N ILE A 115 0.59 -6.60 6.71
CA ILE A 115 0.32 -6.76 8.14
C ILE A 115 -1.19 -6.84 8.38
N ASN A 116 -1.96 -5.92 7.80
CA ASN A 116 -3.41 -5.87 7.99
C ASN A 116 -4.10 -7.13 7.44
N LEU A 117 -3.69 -7.58 6.25
CA LEU A 117 -4.22 -8.83 5.68
C LEU A 117 -3.91 -10.03 6.55
N HIS A 118 -2.72 -10.09 7.13
CA HIS A 118 -2.34 -11.20 8.01
C HIS A 118 -3.10 -11.18 9.33
N TYR A 119 -3.41 -9.99 9.88
CA TYR A 119 -4.33 -9.89 11.03
C TYR A 119 -5.74 -10.35 10.65
N GLN A 120 -6.25 -9.88 9.49
CA GLN A 120 -7.59 -10.27 9.03
C GLN A 120 -7.72 -11.78 8.81
N ALA A 121 -6.65 -12.43 8.38
CA ALA A 121 -6.60 -13.87 8.11
C ALA A 121 -6.20 -14.70 9.36
N ASP A 122 -6.02 -14.08 10.52
CA ASP A 122 -5.56 -14.71 11.76
C ASP A 122 -4.21 -15.42 11.62
N LEU A 123 -3.34 -14.92 10.74
CA LEU A 123 -2.01 -15.46 10.53
C LEU A 123 -0.98 -14.89 11.50
N ILE A 124 -1.25 -13.72 12.07
CA ILE A 124 -0.46 -13.09 13.12
C ILE A 124 -1.38 -12.59 14.22
N GLN A 125 -0.87 -12.46 15.43
CA GLN A 125 -1.61 -11.94 16.56
C GLN A 125 -1.19 -10.50 16.87
N PRO A 126 -2.15 -9.63 17.27
CA PRO A 126 -1.82 -8.24 17.64
C PRO A 126 -0.94 -8.15 18.88
#